data_a9f6aa7a2043fe612c6b073ccddd7ac3
#
_entry.id   a9f6aa7a2043fe612c6b073ccddd7ac3
#
_cell.length_a   1.000
_cell.length_b   1.000
_cell.length_c   1.000
_cell.angle_alpha   90.00
_cell.angle_beta   90.00
_cell.angle_gamma   90.00
#
_symmetry.space_group_name_H-M   'P 1'
#
loop_
_entity.id
_entity.type
_entity.pdbx_description
1 polymer ?
#
loop_
_entity_poly.entity_id
_entity_poly.type
_entity_poly.pdbx_seq_one_letter_code
_entity_poly.pdbx_strand_id
1 'polypeptide(L)'
;MDDLIKLRQKKIRQKLRYLQYELMETKIIYKSSLRKFHQDFSQDISEQPKPEDKVDTKDPYEQIETEVSEDTMKKVYRKVANKVHPDKKGGDKEKFQLAATANKNKDFGQLLEMADELEIDIELSNELIDEMNKQCNAVVNNINTIKTTTAWTWAHCHEQEREGLRQYILSTIQPPKDFTEEKTKN
;
A
#
# COMPACT_ATOMS: atom_id res chain seq x y z
N MET A 1 21.43 13.22 -26.07
CA MET A 1 20.65 12.00 -25.78
C MET A 1 20.61 11.71 -24.30
N ASP A 2 21.69 11.98 -23.56
CA ASP A 2 21.79 11.77 -22.09
C ASP A 2 20.79 12.58 -21.26
N ASP A 3 20.49 13.82 -21.66
CA ASP A 3 19.56 14.67 -20.90
C ASP A 3 18.12 14.14 -20.91
N LEU A 4 17.69 13.53 -22.02
CA LEU A 4 16.37 12.91 -22.11
C LEU A 4 16.28 11.67 -21.21
N ILE A 5 17.35 10.88 -21.14
CA ILE A 5 17.42 9.71 -20.27
C ILE A 5 17.36 10.15 -18.80
N LYS A 6 18.16 11.14 -18.42
CA LYS A 6 18.15 11.71 -17.05
C LYS A 6 16.77 12.27 -16.67
N LEU A 7 16.10 12.96 -17.62
CA LEU A 7 14.76 13.47 -17.40
C LEU A 7 13.73 12.34 -17.18
N ARG A 8 13.80 11.26 -17.96
CA ARG A 8 12.94 10.08 -17.80
C ARG A 8 13.18 9.42 -16.45
N GLN A 9 14.42 9.26 -16.05
CA GLN A 9 14.80 8.72 -14.75
C GLN A 9 14.23 9.56 -13.59
N LYS A 10 14.39 10.88 -13.66
CA LYS A 10 13.82 11.80 -12.67
C LYS A 10 12.30 11.69 -12.60
N LYS A 11 11.65 11.64 -13.76
CA LYS A 11 10.17 11.53 -13.84
C LYS A 11 9.66 10.26 -13.19
N ILE A 12 10.28 9.10 -13.43
CA ILE A 12 9.83 7.83 -12.85
C ILE A 12 10.02 7.78 -11.34
N ARG A 13 11.14 8.33 -10.81
CA ARG A 13 11.39 8.45 -9.37
C ARG A 13 10.31 9.29 -8.70
N GLN A 14 10.02 10.47 -9.26
CA GLN A 14 8.99 11.36 -8.73
C GLN A 14 7.60 10.71 -8.78
N LYS A 15 7.29 9.96 -9.86
CA LYS A 15 6.02 9.23 -9.97
C LYS A 15 5.89 8.16 -8.90
N LEU A 16 6.93 7.35 -8.69
CA LEU A 16 6.92 6.31 -7.66
C LEU A 16 6.70 6.90 -6.26
N ARG A 17 7.45 7.98 -5.95
CA ARG A 17 7.30 8.68 -4.68
C ARG A 17 5.90 9.22 -4.47
N TYR A 18 5.33 9.91 -5.47
CA TYR A 18 3.97 10.42 -5.40
C TYR A 18 2.96 9.30 -5.11
N LEU A 19 3.07 8.18 -5.83
CA LEU A 19 2.17 7.04 -5.65
C LEU A 19 2.31 6.39 -4.26
N GLN A 20 3.50 6.36 -3.69
CA GLN A 20 3.71 5.86 -2.32
C GLN A 20 3.00 6.75 -1.29
N TYR A 21 3.08 8.07 -1.43
CA TYR A 21 2.34 8.99 -0.57
C TYR A 21 0.83 8.85 -0.75
N GLU A 22 0.35 8.73 -1.99
CA GLU A 22 -1.08 8.49 -2.27
C GLU A 22 -1.56 7.18 -1.64
N LEU A 23 -0.76 6.11 -1.71
CA LEU A 23 -1.08 4.84 -1.05
C LEU A 23 -1.14 5.00 0.47
N MET A 24 -0.20 5.71 1.07
CA MET A 24 -0.17 5.97 2.51
C MET A 24 -1.40 6.76 2.95
N GLU A 25 -1.76 7.81 2.23
CA GLU A 25 -2.98 8.59 2.45
C GLU A 25 -4.23 7.71 2.32
N THR A 26 -4.31 6.92 1.24
CA THR A 26 -5.42 5.99 1.00
C THR A 26 -5.58 4.99 2.15
N LYS A 27 -4.49 4.45 2.68
CA LYS A 27 -4.52 3.55 3.85
C LYS A 27 -5.03 4.23 5.13
N ILE A 28 -4.63 5.48 5.36
CA ILE A 28 -5.11 6.25 6.52
C ILE A 28 -6.62 6.48 6.41
N ILE A 29 -7.10 6.91 5.24
CA ILE A 29 -8.52 7.12 4.98
C ILE A 29 -9.29 5.80 5.11
N TYR A 30 -8.74 4.70 4.59
CA TYR A 30 -9.36 3.38 4.67
C TYR A 30 -9.54 2.90 6.11
N LYS A 31 -8.55 3.10 6.98
CA LYS A 31 -8.69 2.78 8.43
C LYS A 31 -9.85 3.56 9.07
N SER A 32 -10.05 4.80 8.69
CA SER A 32 -11.20 5.60 9.13
C SER A 32 -12.52 5.06 8.55
N SER A 33 -12.52 4.70 7.27
CA SER A 33 -13.68 4.11 6.57
C SER A 33 -14.11 2.78 7.20
N LEU A 34 -13.14 1.92 7.56
CA LEU A 34 -13.40 0.66 8.27
C LEU A 34 -14.05 0.89 9.63
N ARG A 35 -13.55 1.84 10.41
CA ARG A 35 -14.14 2.15 11.72
C ARG A 35 -15.60 2.59 11.57
N LYS A 36 -15.87 3.49 10.62
CA LYS A 36 -17.22 3.96 10.32
C LYS A 36 -18.13 2.81 9.87
N PHE A 37 -17.64 1.96 8.97
CA PHE A 37 -18.36 0.79 8.50
C PHE A 37 -18.73 -0.15 9.66
N HIS A 38 -17.77 -0.50 10.51
CA HIS A 38 -18.04 -1.34 11.67
C HIS A 38 -19.02 -0.70 12.65
N GLN A 39 -18.93 0.62 12.84
CA GLN A 39 -19.85 1.34 13.72
C GLN A 39 -21.28 1.31 13.19
N ASP A 40 -21.46 1.55 11.89
CA ASP A 40 -22.76 1.64 11.23
C ASP A 40 -23.44 0.26 11.08
N PHE A 41 -22.65 -0.83 11.01
CA PHE A 41 -23.15 -2.21 10.85
C PHE A 41 -22.90 -3.10 12.09
N SER A 42 -22.51 -2.54 13.23
CA SER A 42 -22.17 -3.31 14.43
C SER A 42 -23.29 -4.21 14.93
N GLN A 43 -24.54 -3.77 14.82
CA GLN A 43 -25.71 -4.55 15.24
C GLN A 43 -26.01 -5.68 14.24
N ASP A 44 -25.84 -5.43 12.95
CA ASP A 44 -26.14 -6.39 11.89
C ASP A 44 -25.07 -7.51 11.80
N ILE A 45 -23.82 -7.20 12.19
CA ILE A 45 -22.70 -8.15 12.17
C ILE A 45 -22.65 -9.01 13.46
N SER A 46 -23.14 -8.50 14.59
CA SER A 46 -23.08 -9.19 15.88
C SER A 46 -23.95 -10.45 15.96
N GLU A 47 -24.89 -10.66 15.05
CA GLU A 47 -25.71 -11.87 14.97
C GLU A 47 -25.02 -13.05 14.25
N GLN A 48 -23.85 -12.83 13.68
CA GLN A 48 -23.06 -13.93 13.09
C GLN A 48 -22.21 -14.62 14.15
N PRO A 49 -22.11 -15.96 14.17
CA PRO A 49 -21.18 -16.66 15.04
C PRO A 49 -19.79 -16.09 14.77
N LYS A 50 -19.14 -15.56 15.84
CA LYS A 50 -17.76 -15.08 15.77
C LYS A 50 -16.92 -16.16 15.09
N PRO A 51 -16.24 -15.88 13.97
CA PRO A 51 -15.22 -16.81 13.52
C PRO A 51 -14.23 -16.93 14.67
N GLU A 52 -13.99 -18.18 15.09
CA GLU A 52 -13.06 -18.49 16.16
C GLU A 52 -11.75 -17.73 15.96
N ASP A 53 -11.29 -17.10 17.01
CA ASP A 53 -10.13 -16.23 17.12
C ASP A 53 -8.91 -16.71 16.30
N LYS A 54 -8.83 -16.31 15.07
CA LYS A 54 -7.61 -16.14 14.30
C LYS A 54 -7.86 -15.06 13.24
N VAL A 55 -8.31 -13.91 13.65
CA VAL A 55 -8.12 -12.72 12.84
C VAL A 55 -6.64 -12.40 12.94
N ASP A 56 -5.90 -12.94 12.00
CA ASP A 56 -4.54 -12.50 11.70
C ASP A 56 -4.68 -10.99 11.44
N THR A 57 -4.34 -10.18 12.45
CA THR A 57 -4.44 -8.71 12.41
C THR A 57 -3.42 -8.10 11.46
N LYS A 58 -2.83 -8.91 10.60
CA LYS A 58 -2.05 -8.42 9.47
C LYS A 58 -3.00 -7.73 8.50
N ASP A 59 -2.86 -6.43 8.40
CA ASP A 59 -3.48 -5.63 7.36
C ASP A 59 -3.24 -6.36 6.02
N PRO A 60 -4.30 -6.87 5.33
CA PRO A 60 -4.13 -7.59 4.09
C PRO A 60 -3.38 -6.76 3.02
N TYR A 61 -3.21 -5.48 3.27
CA TYR A 61 -2.49 -4.53 2.43
C TYR A 61 -1.10 -4.16 2.97
N GLU A 62 -0.64 -4.78 4.08
CA GLU A 62 0.67 -4.49 4.68
C GLU A 62 1.82 -5.16 3.91
N GLN A 63 1.54 -6.24 3.18
CA GLN A 63 2.51 -6.99 2.40
C GLN A 63 2.40 -6.66 0.90
N ILE A 64 2.70 -5.42 0.54
CA ILE A 64 3.00 -5.13 -0.85
C ILE A 64 4.51 -5.22 -0.96
N GLU A 65 4.98 -6.42 -1.24
CA GLU A 65 6.37 -6.62 -1.65
C GLU A 65 6.60 -5.84 -2.94
N THR A 66 7.33 -4.75 -2.82
CA THR A 66 7.87 -4.06 -3.99
C THR A 66 8.96 -4.97 -4.55
N GLU A 67 8.67 -5.62 -5.67
CA GLU A 67 9.62 -6.52 -6.35
C GLU A 67 10.75 -5.78 -7.04
N VAL A 68 11.50 -4.95 -6.31
CA VAL A 68 12.83 -4.55 -6.79
C VAL A 68 13.78 -5.69 -6.48
N SER A 69 14.61 -6.07 -7.47
CA SER A 69 15.59 -7.12 -7.22
C SER A 69 16.44 -6.76 -6.00
N GLU A 70 16.66 -7.71 -5.11
CA GLU A 70 17.44 -7.50 -3.89
C GLU A 70 18.83 -6.92 -4.19
N ASP A 71 19.41 -7.28 -5.33
CA ASP A 71 20.73 -6.81 -5.74
C ASP A 71 20.73 -5.32 -6.07
N THR A 72 19.68 -4.84 -6.74
CA THR A 72 19.52 -3.41 -7.04
C THR A 72 19.32 -2.61 -5.76
N MET A 73 18.45 -3.09 -4.88
CA MET A 73 18.20 -2.52 -3.57
C MET A 73 19.49 -2.41 -2.76
N LYS A 74 20.26 -3.50 -2.66
CA LYS A 74 21.55 -3.55 -1.98
C LYS A 74 22.58 -2.60 -2.59
N LYS A 75 22.61 -2.46 -3.92
CA LYS A 75 23.53 -1.52 -4.59
C LYS A 75 23.23 -0.07 -4.23
N VAL A 76 21.96 0.34 -4.29
CA VAL A 76 21.54 1.70 -3.93
C VAL A 76 21.77 1.95 -2.44
N TYR A 77 21.33 1.04 -1.57
CA TYR A 77 21.57 1.13 -0.13
C TYR A 77 23.06 1.31 0.22
N ARG A 78 23.95 0.51 -0.39
CA ARG A 78 25.39 0.63 -0.14
C ARG A 78 25.94 2.00 -0.52
N LYS A 79 25.50 2.58 -1.65
CA LYS A 79 25.93 3.93 -2.05
C LYS A 79 25.45 4.97 -1.04
N VAL A 80 24.18 4.94 -0.62
CA VAL A 80 23.59 5.85 0.37
C VAL A 80 24.28 5.68 1.73
N ALA A 81 24.29 4.45 2.25
CA ALA A 81 24.89 4.14 3.56
C ALA A 81 26.37 4.57 3.64
N ASN A 82 27.14 4.34 2.58
CA ASN A 82 28.53 4.79 2.50
C ASN A 82 28.69 6.31 2.56
N LYS A 83 27.74 7.08 2.04
CA LYS A 83 27.81 8.55 2.05
C LYS A 83 27.49 9.11 3.44
N VAL A 84 26.52 8.51 4.15
CA VAL A 84 26.04 8.98 5.46
C VAL A 84 26.60 8.21 6.65
N HIS A 85 27.59 7.33 6.44
CA HIS A 85 28.15 6.48 7.51
C HIS A 85 28.67 7.33 8.67
N PRO A 86 28.29 7.06 9.92
CA PRO A 86 28.66 7.89 11.07
C PRO A 86 30.16 7.98 11.33
N ASP A 87 30.95 6.99 10.91
CA ASP A 87 32.41 6.99 11.05
C ASP A 87 33.14 7.85 10.01
N LYS A 88 32.41 8.37 9.02
CA LYS A 88 32.98 9.25 8.00
C LYS A 88 32.87 10.71 8.40
N LYS A 89 33.85 11.51 7.97
CA LYS A 89 33.80 12.96 8.15
C LYS A 89 32.59 13.54 7.44
N GLY A 90 31.65 14.11 8.22
CA GLY A 90 30.36 14.59 7.70
C GLY A 90 29.27 13.50 7.63
N GLY A 91 29.48 12.34 8.27
CA GLY A 91 28.44 11.30 8.39
C GLY A 91 27.24 11.76 9.24
N ASP A 92 26.07 11.24 8.93
CA ASP A 92 24.80 11.57 9.59
C ASP A 92 24.17 10.28 10.12
N LYS A 93 24.16 10.13 11.43
CA LYS A 93 23.63 8.94 12.10
C LYS A 93 22.14 8.74 11.86
N GLU A 94 21.36 9.82 11.81
CA GLU A 94 19.91 9.75 11.61
C GLU A 94 19.60 9.31 10.17
N LYS A 95 20.27 9.92 9.19
CA LYS A 95 20.14 9.51 7.79
C LYS A 95 20.62 8.07 7.56
N PHE A 96 21.68 7.64 8.27
CA PHE A 96 22.13 6.25 8.19
C PHE A 96 21.08 5.27 8.72
N GLN A 97 20.43 5.59 9.85
CA GLN A 97 19.34 4.76 10.39
C GLN A 97 18.13 4.76 9.48
N LEU A 98 17.78 5.90 8.88
CA LEU A 98 16.71 6.00 7.92
C LEU A 98 16.96 5.12 6.68
N ALA A 99 18.18 5.16 6.14
CA ALA A 99 18.59 4.29 5.02
C ALA A 99 18.50 2.81 5.37
N ALA A 100 18.94 2.43 6.59
CA ALA A 100 18.87 1.05 7.06
C ALA A 100 17.42 0.58 7.21
N THR A 101 16.54 1.45 7.72
CA THR A 101 15.10 1.19 7.84
C THR A 101 14.44 1.03 6.47
N ALA A 102 14.74 1.94 5.53
CA ALA A 102 14.23 1.87 4.17
C ALA A 102 14.65 0.56 3.46
N ASN A 103 15.91 0.15 3.63
CA ASN A 103 16.40 -1.12 3.08
C ASN A 103 15.71 -2.33 3.72
N LYS A 104 15.50 -2.33 5.04
CA LYS A 104 14.78 -3.39 5.75
C LYS A 104 13.32 -3.51 5.30
N ASN A 105 12.66 -2.38 5.10
CA ASN A 105 11.27 -2.31 4.67
C ASN A 105 11.11 -2.46 3.15
N LYS A 106 12.20 -2.70 2.43
CA LYS A 106 12.22 -2.76 0.95
C LYS A 106 11.65 -1.48 0.29
N ASP A 107 11.79 -0.34 0.96
CA ASP A 107 11.33 0.96 0.45
C ASP A 107 12.37 1.58 -0.48
N PHE A 108 12.30 1.16 -1.74
CA PHE A 108 13.21 1.63 -2.79
C PHE A 108 13.01 3.12 -3.09
N GLY A 109 11.77 3.61 -3.00
CA GLY A 109 11.47 5.02 -3.21
C GLY A 109 12.21 5.92 -2.24
N GLN A 110 12.20 5.57 -0.94
CA GLN A 110 12.92 6.31 0.09
C GLN A 110 14.42 6.27 -0.11
N LEU A 111 14.99 5.12 -0.51
CA LEU A 111 16.42 5.04 -0.82
C LEU A 111 16.82 5.91 -2.01
N LEU A 112 16.01 5.99 -3.05
CA LEU A 112 16.26 6.85 -4.21
C LEU A 112 16.12 8.34 -3.85
N GLU A 113 15.17 8.70 -2.99
CA GLU A 113 15.02 10.06 -2.47
C GLU A 113 16.27 10.49 -1.71
N MET A 114 16.74 9.64 -0.79
CA MET A 114 17.98 9.91 -0.06
C MET A 114 19.19 10.02 -1.00
N ALA A 115 19.24 9.21 -2.05
CA ALA A 115 20.29 9.31 -3.05
C ALA A 115 20.25 10.66 -3.78
N ASP A 116 19.06 11.14 -4.15
CA ASP A 116 18.89 12.44 -4.81
C ASP A 116 19.27 13.60 -3.85
N GLU A 117 18.85 13.55 -2.57
CA GLU A 117 19.23 14.57 -1.56
C GLU A 117 20.74 14.62 -1.29
N LEU A 118 21.41 13.48 -1.39
CA LEU A 118 22.86 13.35 -1.16
C LEU A 118 23.68 13.57 -2.43
N GLU A 119 23.04 13.93 -3.54
CA GLU A 119 23.65 14.10 -4.85
C GLU A 119 24.44 12.85 -5.29
N ILE A 120 23.92 11.67 -4.96
CA ILE A 120 24.50 10.39 -5.37
C ILE A 120 23.96 10.05 -6.75
N ASP A 121 24.86 9.97 -7.74
CA ASP A 121 24.49 9.52 -9.06
C ASP A 121 24.18 8.01 -9.05
N ILE A 122 22.92 7.68 -9.32
CA ILE A 122 22.43 6.31 -9.49
C ILE A 122 22.09 6.14 -10.96
N GLU A 123 22.99 5.49 -11.68
CA GLU A 123 22.70 5.07 -13.05
C GLU A 123 21.53 4.08 -13.02
N LEU A 124 20.39 4.49 -13.55
CA LEU A 124 19.25 3.62 -13.75
C LEU A 124 19.38 2.96 -15.13
N SER A 125 19.61 1.65 -15.13
CA SER A 125 19.51 0.87 -16.37
C SER A 125 18.07 0.86 -16.89
N ASN A 126 17.89 0.52 -18.17
CA ASN A 126 16.53 0.40 -18.73
C ASN A 126 15.71 -0.65 -17.99
N GLU A 127 16.36 -1.76 -17.57
CA GLU A 127 15.71 -2.80 -16.78
C GLU A 127 15.19 -2.26 -15.44
N LEU A 128 15.98 -1.39 -14.77
CA LEU A 128 15.56 -0.77 -13.52
C LEU A 128 14.41 0.22 -13.72
N ILE A 129 14.41 0.95 -14.83
CA ILE A 129 13.28 1.85 -15.18
C ILE A 129 12.00 1.02 -15.41
N ASP A 130 12.11 -0.12 -16.09
CA ASP A 130 10.97 -1.01 -16.32
C ASP A 130 10.46 -1.63 -15.02
N GLU A 131 11.36 -2.00 -14.11
CA GLU A 131 11.04 -2.49 -12.78
C GLU A 131 10.32 -1.41 -11.93
N MET A 132 10.79 -0.18 -11.95
CA MET A 132 10.12 0.95 -11.31
C MET A 132 8.73 1.23 -11.90
N ASN A 133 8.56 1.07 -13.21
CA ASN A 133 7.24 1.18 -13.84
C ASN A 133 6.29 0.08 -13.37
N LYS A 134 6.75 -1.16 -13.26
CA LYS A 134 5.96 -2.27 -12.69
C LYS A 134 5.53 -1.97 -11.26
N GLN A 135 6.44 -1.43 -10.44
CA GLN A 135 6.10 -0.99 -9.09
C GLN A 135 5.05 0.11 -9.06
N CYS A 136 5.19 1.13 -9.91
CA CYS A 136 4.16 2.16 -10.02
C CYS A 136 2.79 1.55 -10.32
N ASN A 137 2.72 0.58 -11.23
CA ASN A 137 1.47 -0.09 -11.57
C ASN A 137 0.94 -0.95 -10.41
N ALA A 138 1.81 -1.65 -9.68
CA ALA A 138 1.43 -2.40 -8.49
C ALA A 138 0.84 -1.48 -7.41
N VAL A 139 1.47 -0.34 -7.14
CA VAL A 139 0.95 0.65 -6.18
C VAL A 139 -0.42 1.20 -6.62
N VAL A 140 -0.59 1.53 -7.90
CA VAL A 140 -1.89 1.97 -8.44
C VAL A 140 -2.96 0.89 -8.26
N ASN A 141 -2.65 -0.36 -8.57
CA ASN A 141 -3.58 -1.47 -8.38
C ASN A 141 -4.00 -1.61 -6.91
N ASN A 142 -3.07 -1.45 -5.98
CA ASN A 142 -3.36 -1.51 -4.55
C ASN A 142 -4.26 -0.36 -4.08
N ILE A 143 -4.00 0.85 -4.55
CA ILE A 143 -4.88 2.01 -4.28
C ILE A 143 -6.28 1.71 -4.80
N ASN A 144 -6.41 1.20 -6.02
CA ASN A 144 -7.68 0.85 -6.61
C ASN A 144 -8.39 -0.27 -5.83
N THR A 145 -7.67 -1.32 -5.43
CA THR A 145 -8.22 -2.41 -4.62
C THR A 145 -8.78 -1.89 -3.29
N ILE A 146 -8.08 -0.98 -2.61
CA ILE A 146 -8.60 -0.36 -1.39
C ILE A 146 -9.86 0.46 -1.69
N LYS A 147 -9.84 1.27 -2.75
CA LYS A 147 -10.97 2.14 -3.13
C LYS A 147 -12.21 1.37 -3.60
N THR A 148 -12.07 0.10 -3.99
CA THR A 148 -13.20 -0.78 -4.36
C THR A 148 -13.77 -1.60 -3.20
N THR A 149 -13.19 -1.51 -2.01
CA THR A 149 -13.73 -2.22 -0.84
C THR A 149 -15.10 -1.68 -0.42
N THR A 150 -15.92 -2.56 0.15
CA THR A 150 -17.25 -2.19 0.66
C THR A 150 -17.16 -1.07 1.71
N ALA A 151 -16.18 -1.13 2.60
CA ALA A 151 -15.98 -0.12 3.64
C ALA A 151 -15.60 1.26 3.06
N TRP A 152 -14.78 1.28 2.01
CA TRP A 152 -14.44 2.51 1.31
C TRP A 152 -15.67 3.08 0.60
N THR A 153 -16.37 2.24 -0.18
CA THR A 153 -17.58 2.64 -0.91
C THR A 153 -18.65 3.17 0.04
N TRP A 154 -18.88 2.50 1.18
CA TRP A 154 -19.80 2.96 2.20
C TRP A 154 -19.44 4.34 2.77
N ALA A 155 -18.17 4.55 3.08
CA ALA A 155 -17.72 5.82 3.68
C ALA A 155 -17.82 7.02 2.72
N HIS A 156 -17.73 6.76 1.40
CA HIS A 156 -17.67 7.80 0.37
C HIS A 156 -18.92 7.87 -0.52
N CYS A 157 -19.94 7.01 -0.30
CA CYS A 157 -21.18 7.09 -1.06
C CYS A 157 -21.97 8.37 -0.73
N HIS A 158 -22.68 8.88 -1.73
CA HIS A 158 -23.61 9.99 -1.54
C HIS A 158 -24.78 9.58 -0.65
N GLU A 159 -25.31 10.55 0.11
CA GLU A 159 -26.39 10.29 1.06
C GLU A 159 -27.66 9.72 0.38
N GLN A 160 -27.93 10.15 -0.84
CA GLN A 160 -29.04 9.67 -1.64
C GLN A 160 -28.93 8.17 -2.03
N GLU A 161 -27.71 7.65 -2.15
CA GLU A 161 -27.43 6.26 -2.53
C GLU A 161 -27.24 5.35 -1.31
N ARG A 162 -27.10 5.95 -0.13
CA ARG A 162 -26.70 5.25 1.09
C ARG A 162 -27.68 4.16 1.50
N GLU A 163 -28.98 4.42 1.40
CA GLU A 163 -30.00 3.42 1.76
C GLU A 163 -29.97 2.21 0.81
N GLY A 164 -29.89 2.44 -0.50
CA GLY A 164 -29.77 1.37 -1.48
C GLY A 164 -28.49 0.53 -1.28
N LEU A 165 -27.37 1.20 -0.99
CA LEU A 165 -26.10 0.54 -0.68
C LEU A 165 -26.19 -0.26 0.65
N ARG A 166 -26.88 0.27 1.68
CA ARG A 166 -27.11 -0.44 2.92
C ARG A 166 -27.85 -1.75 2.70
N GLN A 167 -28.95 -1.70 1.96
CA GLN A 167 -29.75 -2.89 1.64
C GLN A 167 -28.94 -3.94 0.87
N TYR A 168 -28.14 -3.50 -0.09
CA TYR A 168 -27.24 -4.38 -0.84
C TYR A 168 -26.22 -5.05 0.09
N ILE A 169 -25.56 -4.29 0.98
CA ILE A 169 -24.58 -4.81 1.93
C ILE A 169 -25.26 -5.83 2.86
N LEU A 170 -26.41 -5.50 3.43
CA LEU A 170 -27.14 -6.40 4.33
C LEU A 170 -27.54 -7.70 3.63
N SER A 171 -28.00 -7.65 2.39
CA SER A 171 -28.33 -8.85 1.60
C SER A 171 -27.11 -9.73 1.33
N THR A 172 -25.90 -9.17 1.33
CA THR A 172 -24.64 -9.89 1.09
C THR A 172 -24.11 -10.50 2.38
N ILE A 173 -24.30 -9.82 3.52
CA ILE A 173 -23.85 -10.29 4.85
C ILE A 173 -24.83 -11.33 5.42
N GLN A 174 -26.13 -11.20 5.17
CA GLN A 174 -27.16 -12.12 5.61
C GLN A 174 -27.73 -12.87 4.37
N PRO A 175 -27.17 -14.01 3.98
CA PRO A 175 -27.79 -14.81 2.92
C PRO A 175 -29.21 -15.20 3.38
N PRO A 176 -30.19 -15.23 2.47
CA PRO A 176 -31.58 -15.53 2.81
C PRO A 176 -31.69 -16.84 3.57
N LYS A 177 -32.41 -16.81 4.70
CA LYS A 177 -32.63 -17.94 5.61
C LYS A 177 -33.47 -19.09 5.01
N ASP A 178 -33.81 -19.05 3.74
CA ASP A 178 -34.68 -20.02 3.13
C ASP A 178 -33.95 -20.89 2.13
N PHE A 179 -33.50 -22.08 2.60
CA PHE A 179 -33.40 -23.29 1.71
C PHE A 179 -33.08 -24.60 2.50
N THR A 180 -33.35 -24.68 3.80
CA THR A 180 -33.03 -25.94 4.53
C THR A 180 -34.15 -26.57 5.37
N GLU A 181 -35.43 -26.23 5.19
CA GLU A 181 -36.49 -26.92 5.95
C GLU A 181 -37.64 -27.49 5.12
N GLU A 182 -37.39 -28.09 3.97
CA GLU A 182 -38.43 -28.91 3.30
C GLU A 182 -37.91 -30.21 2.68
N LYS A 183 -37.05 -30.96 3.37
CA LYS A 183 -36.78 -32.37 2.98
C LYS A 183 -36.54 -33.29 4.16
N THR A 184 -37.45 -33.32 5.15
CA THR A 184 -37.56 -34.48 6.04
C THR A 184 -38.96 -34.58 6.63
N LYS A 185 -39.95 -34.89 5.76
CA LYS A 185 -41.17 -35.55 6.16
C LYS A 185 -41.73 -36.27 4.93
N ASN A 186 -41.26 -37.48 4.72
CA ASN A 186 -42.02 -38.62 4.21
C ASN A 186 -41.18 -39.86 4.36
#